data_fd0ca8c52a830e5b42faede46eed199b
#
_entry.id   fd0ca8c52a830e5b42faede46eed199b
#
_cell.length_a   1.000
_cell.length_b   1.000
_cell.length_c   1.000
_cell.angle_alpha   90.00
_cell.angle_beta   90.00
_cell.angle_gamma   90.00
#
_symmetry.space_group_name_H-M   'P 1'
#
loop_
_entity.id
_entity.type
_entity.pdbx_description
1 polymer ?
#
loop_
_entity_poly.entity_id
_entity_poly.type
_entity_poly.pdbx_seq_one_letter_code
_entity_poly.pdbx_strand_id
1 'polypeptide(L)'
;YQAKASEQNARIADWLIRLTTAHRDWGFGLCYLYLRNVKGFGWNHKRIYRIYRELELNLRIKPKKRLVRERPQPLAVPETINQVWSMDFMHNQLADGRSFRLFNVLDDFNREGLGIEVDLSLPSARVIRSLEQIIEWRGKPAVIRCDNGPEYISGALLSWAQRHGIRVEHIQPGKPQQNAYVERYNRTIRYAWLAQTLFDTIDQVQDKATRWLWTYNHERPNMALGGITPAMKLAMAA
;
A
#
# COMPACT_ATOMS: atom_id res chain seq x y z
N TYR A 1 -8.95 -23.77 39.44
CA TYR A 1 -9.05 -22.34 39.12
C TYR A 1 -9.80 -22.21 37.79
N GLN A 2 -11.08 -21.87 37.84
CA GLN A 2 -11.83 -21.48 36.66
C GLN A 2 -11.51 -20.02 36.35
N ALA A 3 -10.86 -19.78 35.22
CA ALA A 3 -10.58 -18.44 34.78
C ALA A 3 -11.92 -17.70 34.52
N LYS A 4 -12.18 -16.65 35.29
CA LYS A 4 -13.38 -15.83 35.16
C LYS A 4 -13.42 -15.31 33.70
N ALA A 5 -14.38 -15.77 32.90
CA ALA A 5 -14.55 -15.30 31.54
C ALA A 5 -14.76 -13.78 31.59
N SER A 6 -13.77 -13.02 31.18
CA SER A 6 -13.85 -11.55 31.20
C SER A 6 -14.57 -11.10 29.94
N GLU A 7 -15.65 -10.35 30.07
CA GLU A 7 -16.37 -9.70 28.97
C GLU A 7 -15.42 -8.96 28.02
N GLN A 8 -14.38 -8.34 28.56
CA GLN A 8 -13.34 -7.70 27.76
C GLN A 8 -12.53 -8.68 26.90
N ASN A 9 -12.31 -9.95 27.37
CA ASN A 9 -11.65 -10.95 26.53
C ASN A 9 -12.53 -11.36 25.35
N ALA A 10 -13.84 -11.51 25.57
CA ALA A 10 -14.79 -11.81 24.51
C ALA A 10 -14.82 -10.69 23.47
N ARG A 11 -14.79 -9.43 23.89
CA ARG A 11 -14.70 -8.28 22.99
C ARG A 11 -13.40 -8.23 22.19
N ILE A 12 -12.26 -8.55 22.82
CA ILE A 12 -10.97 -8.66 22.12
C ILE A 12 -11.01 -9.79 21.07
N ALA A 13 -11.56 -10.94 21.43
CA ALA A 13 -11.70 -12.10 20.55
C ALA A 13 -12.56 -11.78 19.32
N ASP A 14 -13.72 -11.14 19.51
CA ASP A 14 -14.61 -10.71 18.43
C ASP A 14 -13.90 -9.76 17.47
N TRP A 15 -13.19 -8.74 17.99
CA TRP A 15 -12.40 -7.85 17.13
C TRP A 15 -11.32 -8.56 16.32
N LEU A 16 -10.59 -9.48 16.95
CA LEU A 16 -9.53 -10.23 16.25
C LEU A 16 -10.09 -11.11 15.15
N ILE A 17 -11.21 -11.80 15.41
CA ILE A 17 -11.89 -12.63 14.39
C ILE A 17 -12.36 -11.76 13.22
N ARG A 18 -13.04 -10.63 13.49
CA ARG A 18 -13.49 -9.72 12.43
C ARG A 18 -12.34 -9.19 11.58
N LEU A 19 -11.24 -8.75 12.21
CA LEU A 19 -10.07 -8.22 11.49
C LEU A 19 -9.41 -9.29 10.60
N THR A 20 -9.18 -10.49 11.13
CA THR A 20 -8.52 -11.56 10.37
C THR A 20 -9.42 -12.16 9.29
N THR A 21 -10.75 -12.09 9.45
CA THR A 21 -11.70 -12.47 8.42
C THR A 21 -11.75 -11.43 7.28
N ALA A 22 -11.81 -10.15 7.62
CA ALA A 22 -11.83 -9.06 6.64
C ALA A 22 -10.48 -8.88 5.92
N HIS A 23 -9.38 -9.10 6.62
CA HIS A 23 -8.02 -8.87 6.14
C HIS A 23 -7.15 -10.11 6.36
N ARG A 24 -7.25 -11.07 5.46
CA ARG A 24 -6.54 -12.37 5.58
C ARG A 24 -5.02 -12.28 5.59
N ASP A 25 -4.45 -11.16 5.10
CA ASP A 25 -3.02 -10.86 5.11
C ASP A 25 -2.54 -10.18 6.40
N TRP A 26 -3.46 -9.84 7.33
CA TRP A 26 -3.10 -9.17 8.58
C TRP A 26 -2.70 -10.20 9.64
N GLY A 27 -1.43 -10.21 9.97
CA GLY A 27 -0.94 -10.94 11.15
C GLY A 27 -1.15 -10.13 12.43
N PHE A 28 -0.81 -10.76 13.57
CA PHE A 28 -0.97 -10.18 14.91
C PHE A 28 -0.52 -8.71 15.01
N GLY A 29 0.65 -8.38 14.46
CA GLY A 29 1.19 -7.01 14.54
C GLY A 29 0.28 -5.95 13.95
N LEU A 30 -0.31 -6.20 12.78
CA LEU A 30 -1.26 -5.26 12.15
C LEU A 30 -2.57 -5.19 12.91
N CYS A 31 -3.12 -6.32 13.35
CA CYS A 31 -4.33 -6.36 14.18
C CYS A 31 -4.14 -5.56 15.47
N TYR A 32 -3.02 -5.77 16.18
CA TYR A 32 -2.71 -5.04 17.40
C TYR A 32 -2.58 -3.53 17.17
N LEU A 33 -1.83 -3.11 16.16
CA LEU A 33 -1.63 -1.70 15.83
C LEU A 33 -2.94 -1.02 15.40
N TYR A 34 -3.79 -1.71 14.66
CA TYR A 34 -5.11 -1.22 14.31
C TYR A 34 -5.97 -0.98 15.56
N LEU A 35 -6.05 -1.97 16.43
CA LEU A 35 -6.83 -1.85 17.68
C LEU A 35 -6.30 -0.72 18.57
N ARG A 36 -4.98 -0.57 18.66
CA ARG A 36 -4.35 0.46 19.49
C ARG A 36 -4.40 1.85 18.87
N ASN A 37 -3.95 2.00 17.62
CA ASN A 37 -3.69 3.32 17.02
C ASN A 37 -4.89 3.85 16.24
N VAL A 38 -5.67 2.97 15.59
CA VAL A 38 -6.84 3.39 14.78
C VAL A 38 -8.12 3.39 15.63
N LYS A 39 -8.32 2.36 16.48
CA LYS A 39 -9.50 2.27 17.36
C LYS A 39 -9.29 2.86 18.75
N GLY A 40 -8.06 3.18 19.13
CA GLY A 40 -7.75 3.82 20.41
C GLY A 40 -7.89 2.91 21.64
N PHE A 41 -7.92 1.57 21.49
CA PHE A 41 -8.04 0.66 22.60
C PHE A 41 -6.74 0.56 23.39
N GLY A 42 -6.74 0.90 24.66
CA GLY A 42 -5.59 0.80 25.58
C GLY A 42 -5.31 -0.64 26.09
N TRP A 43 -5.69 -1.68 25.35
CA TRP A 43 -5.53 -3.06 25.80
C TRP A 43 -4.07 -3.49 25.79
N ASN A 44 -3.69 -4.28 26.80
CA ASN A 44 -2.33 -4.78 26.94
C ASN A 44 -1.94 -5.74 25.80
N HIS A 45 -0.77 -5.49 25.19
CA HIS A 45 -0.22 -6.28 24.08
C HIS A 45 -0.15 -7.79 24.40
N LYS A 46 0.37 -8.15 25.57
CA LYS A 46 0.51 -9.57 25.98
C LYS A 46 -0.86 -10.25 26.11
N ARG A 47 -1.88 -9.50 26.57
CA ARG A 47 -3.26 -10.02 26.68
C ARG A 47 -3.87 -10.28 25.32
N ILE A 48 -3.76 -9.33 24.37
CA ILE A 48 -4.28 -9.49 23.01
C ILE A 48 -3.54 -10.63 22.30
N TYR A 49 -2.21 -10.73 22.48
CA TYR A 49 -1.42 -11.79 21.85
C TYR A 49 -1.80 -13.19 22.35
N ARG A 50 -2.07 -13.34 23.67
CA ARG A 50 -2.55 -14.60 24.24
C ARG A 50 -3.87 -15.02 23.59
N ILE A 51 -4.88 -14.11 23.53
CA ILE A 51 -6.19 -14.39 22.92
C ILE A 51 -6.03 -14.71 21.42
N TYR A 52 -5.18 -13.98 20.70
CA TYR A 52 -4.88 -14.24 19.29
C TYR A 52 -4.33 -15.66 19.07
N ARG A 53 -3.49 -16.15 19.98
CA ARG A 53 -2.95 -17.50 19.94
C ARG A 53 -3.98 -18.56 20.33
N GLU A 54 -4.80 -18.32 21.34
CA GLU A 54 -5.89 -19.19 21.77
C GLU A 54 -6.92 -19.41 20.62
N LEU A 55 -7.12 -18.40 19.79
CA LEU A 55 -7.99 -18.44 18.62
C LEU A 55 -7.33 -19.04 17.36
N GLU A 56 -6.09 -19.48 17.44
CA GLU A 56 -5.32 -20.07 16.33
C GLU A 56 -5.24 -19.18 15.06
N LEU A 57 -5.27 -17.86 15.22
CA LEU A 57 -5.28 -16.90 14.10
C LEU A 57 -3.89 -16.67 13.46
N ASN A 58 -2.89 -17.44 13.84
CA ASN A 58 -1.53 -17.28 13.35
C ASN A 58 -1.45 -17.57 11.84
N LEU A 59 -0.89 -16.64 11.08
CA LEU A 59 -0.59 -16.86 9.67
C LEU A 59 0.46 -17.98 9.53
N ARG A 60 0.20 -18.94 8.63
CA ARG A 60 1.16 -19.99 8.29
C ARG A 60 2.29 -19.39 7.44
N ILE A 61 3.38 -19.00 8.09
CA ILE A 61 4.57 -18.49 7.43
C ILE A 61 5.55 -19.65 7.23
N LYS A 62 5.78 -20.04 5.96
CA LYS A 62 6.87 -20.97 5.64
C LYS A 62 8.20 -20.23 5.81
N PRO A 63 9.11 -20.68 6.69
CA PRO A 63 10.42 -20.05 6.82
C PRO A 63 11.17 -20.18 5.50
N LYS A 64 11.56 -19.05 4.91
CA LYS A 64 12.44 -19.02 3.74
C LYS A 64 13.88 -18.88 4.20
N LYS A 65 14.79 -19.67 3.63
CA LYS A 65 16.22 -19.51 3.84
C LYS A 65 16.62 -18.09 3.42
N ARG A 66 17.09 -17.28 4.34
CA ARG A 66 17.44 -15.89 4.10
C ARG A 66 18.77 -15.83 3.38
N LEU A 67 18.79 -15.37 2.15
CA LEU A 67 20.04 -15.04 1.45
C LEU A 67 20.64 -13.81 2.14
N VAL A 68 21.91 -13.92 2.54
CA VAL A 68 22.68 -12.78 3.04
C VAL A 68 23.01 -11.90 1.84
N ARG A 69 22.44 -10.72 1.78
CA ARG A 69 22.76 -9.69 0.78
C ARG A 69 23.28 -8.46 1.51
N GLU A 70 24.17 -7.73 0.87
CA GLU A 70 24.54 -6.40 1.36
C GLU A 70 23.29 -5.55 1.58
N ARG A 71 23.27 -4.80 2.67
CA ARG A 71 22.16 -3.90 2.93
C ARG A 71 22.25 -2.73 1.96
N PRO A 72 21.27 -2.54 1.06
CA PRO A 72 21.25 -1.36 0.20
C PRO A 72 21.17 -0.10 1.06
N GLN A 73 21.73 0.99 0.56
CA GLN A 73 21.59 2.29 1.22
C GLN A 73 20.10 2.63 1.34
N PRO A 74 19.64 3.06 2.53
CA PRO A 74 18.24 3.44 2.71
C PRO A 74 17.89 4.58 1.75
N LEU A 75 16.74 4.47 1.09
CA LEU A 75 16.18 5.56 0.31
C LEU A 75 15.84 6.72 1.26
N ALA A 76 16.27 7.94 0.93
CA ALA A 76 15.93 9.11 1.71
C ALA A 76 14.41 9.28 1.81
N VAL A 77 13.92 9.50 3.02
CA VAL A 77 12.51 9.80 3.25
C VAL A 77 12.29 11.28 2.98
N PRO A 78 11.34 11.67 2.10
CA PRO A 78 10.98 13.06 1.92
C PRO A 78 10.53 13.71 3.25
N GLU A 79 10.74 15.00 3.40
CA GLU A 79 10.43 15.74 4.64
C GLU A 79 8.98 16.24 4.67
N THR A 80 8.38 16.44 3.48
CA THR A 80 7.04 17.02 3.34
C THR A 80 6.20 16.23 2.32
N ILE A 81 4.89 16.43 2.41
CA ILE A 81 3.92 15.96 1.41
C ILE A 81 4.22 16.56 0.04
N ASN A 82 3.91 15.83 -1.01
CA ASN A 82 4.10 16.25 -2.41
C ASN A 82 5.56 16.60 -2.77
N GLN A 83 6.54 16.23 -1.94
CA GLN A 83 7.95 16.42 -2.30
C GLN A 83 8.37 15.38 -3.35
N VAL A 84 8.06 14.12 -3.14
CA VAL A 84 8.34 13.04 -4.08
C VAL A 84 7.16 12.09 -4.17
N TRP A 85 6.63 11.89 -5.37
CA TRP A 85 5.74 10.78 -5.66
C TRP A 85 6.51 9.69 -6.38
N SER A 86 6.28 8.43 -5.98
CA SER A 86 6.76 7.28 -6.72
C SER A 86 5.61 6.60 -7.45
N MET A 87 5.88 6.15 -8.67
CA MET A 87 4.89 5.44 -9.47
C MET A 87 5.47 4.18 -10.11
N ASP A 88 4.61 3.19 -10.32
CA ASP A 88 4.99 1.90 -10.92
C ASP A 88 3.77 1.16 -11.46
N PHE A 89 4.02 0.24 -12.40
CA PHE A 89 3.01 -0.65 -12.96
C PHE A 89 3.02 -2.03 -12.34
N MET A 90 1.82 -2.59 -12.19
CA MET A 90 1.62 -4.01 -11.93
C MET A 90 0.86 -4.65 -13.08
N HIS A 91 1.02 -5.97 -13.23
CA HIS A 91 0.30 -6.77 -14.22
C HIS A 91 -0.42 -7.93 -13.54
N ASN A 92 -1.59 -8.27 -14.06
CA ASN A 92 -2.33 -9.48 -13.71
C ASN A 92 -3.24 -9.89 -14.89
N GLN A 93 -4.05 -10.94 -14.72
CA GLN A 93 -4.94 -11.47 -15.75
C GLN A 93 -6.37 -11.61 -15.20
N LEU A 94 -7.34 -11.36 -16.08
CA LEU A 94 -8.75 -11.67 -15.84
C LEU A 94 -8.99 -13.20 -15.94
N ALA A 95 -10.17 -13.65 -15.56
CA ALA A 95 -10.57 -15.05 -15.62
C ALA A 95 -10.53 -15.64 -17.04
N ASP A 96 -10.77 -14.80 -18.05
CA ASP A 96 -10.70 -15.16 -19.47
C ASP A 96 -9.29 -15.15 -20.07
N GLY A 97 -8.25 -14.86 -19.23
CA GLY A 97 -6.85 -14.83 -19.64
C GLY A 97 -6.38 -13.49 -20.21
N ARG A 98 -7.25 -12.50 -20.42
CA ARG A 98 -6.82 -11.18 -20.84
C ARG A 98 -5.96 -10.50 -19.77
N SER A 99 -4.79 -10.01 -20.18
CA SER A 99 -3.91 -9.27 -19.28
C SER A 99 -4.43 -7.87 -19.03
N PHE A 100 -4.27 -7.39 -17.79
CA PHE A 100 -4.53 -6.01 -17.41
C PHE A 100 -3.38 -5.43 -16.59
N ARG A 101 -3.37 -4.12 -16.50
CA ARG A 101 -2.34 -3.37 -15.78
C ARG A 101 -2.97 -2.52 -14.68
N LEU A 102 -2.22 -2.32 -13.61
CA LEU A 102 -2.53 -1.32 -12.58
C LEU A 102 -1.41 -0.28 -12.62
N PHE A 103 -1.77 0.98 -12.69
CA PHE A 103 -0.87 2.11 -12.49
C PHE A 103 -1.05 2.63 -11.08
N ASN A 104 0.01 2.58 -10.30
CA ASN A 104 0.02 2.94 -8.88
C ASN A 104 0.84 4.20 -8.65
N VAL A 105 0.31 5.12 -7.88
CA VAL A 105 0.99 6.35 -7.44
C VAL A 105 0.98 6.43 -5.93
N LEU A 106 2.14 6.72 -5.34
CA LEU A 106 2.36 6.79 -3.89
C LEU A 106 3.08 8.09 -3.52
N ASP A 107 2.65 8.76 -2.46
CA ASP A 107 3.45 9.83 -1.84
C ASP A 107 4.51 9.19 -0.92
N ASP A 108 5.78 9.48 -1.20
CA ASP A 108 6.89 8.87 -0.48
C ASP A 108 7.04 9.40 0.97
N PHE A 109 6.47 10.55 1.31
CA PHE A 109 6.52 11.10 2.66
C PHE A 109 5.67 10.31 3.64
N ASN A 110 4.37 10.22 3.38
CA ASN A 110 3.40 9.61 4.29
C ASN A 110 2.97 8.22 3.87
N ARG A 111 3.54 7.66 2.79
CA ARG A 111 3.17 6.35 2.22
C ARG A 111 1.72 6.25 1.79
N GLU A 112 1.07 7.37 1.49
CA GLU A 112 -0.30 7.41 1.02
C GLU A 112 -0.39 6.92 -0.43
N GLY A 113 -1.26 5.96 -0.69
CA GLY A 113 -1.63 5.62 -2.05
C GLY A 113 -2.51 6.74 -2.61
N LEU A 114 -2.04 7.39 -3.66
CA LEU A 114 -2.72 8.52 -4.27
C LEU A 114 -3.69 8.09 -5.36
N GLY A 115 -3.41 6.97 -6.03
CA GLY A 115 -4.25 6.44 -7.10
C GLY A 115 -3.86 5.02 -7.49
N ILE A 116 -4.86 4.27 -7.94
CA ILE A 116 -4.71 2.98 -8.62
C ILE A 116 -5.63 3.02 -9.83
N GLU A 117 -5.07 3.22 -11.01
CA GLU A 117 -5.80 3.16 -12.28
C GLU A 117 -5.66 1.77 -12.89
N VAL A 118 -6.76 1.17 -13.31
CA VAL A 118 -6.78 -0.19 -13.87
C VAL A 118 -7.33 -0.15 -15.30
N ASP A 119 -6.60 -0.76 -16.25
CA ASP A 119 -7.07 -0.94 -17.63
C ASP A 119 -6.33 -2.09 -18.31
N LEU A 120 -6.84 -2.55 -19.45
CA LEU A 120 -6.16 -3.50 -20.32
C LEU A 120 -4.89 -2.89 -20.91
N SER A 121 -4.89 -1.58 -21.17
CA SER A 121 -3.75 -0.81 -21.66
C SER A 121 -3.68 0.55 -20.98
N LEU A 122 -2.49 0.93 -20.54
CA LEU A 122 -2.24 2.21 -19.86
C LEU A 122 -1.12 2.97 -20.59
N PRO A 123 -1.40 3.52 -21.77
CA PRO A 123 -0.43 4.35 -22.49
C PRO A 123 -0.17 5.66 -21.74
N SER A 124 0.90 6.39 -22.11
CA SER A 124 1.32 7.63 -21.44
C SER A 124 0.21 8.69 -21.34
N ALA A 125 -0.72 8.76 -22.30
CA ALA A 125 -1.88 9.66 -22.21
C ALA A 125 -2.81 9.32 -21.03
N ARG A 126 -3.01 8.04 -20.74
CA ARG A 126 -3.79 7.59 -19.57
C ARG A 126 -3.05 7.85 -18.26
N VAL A 127 -1.73 7.64 -18.25
CA VAL A 127 -0.87 7.99 -17.11
C VAL A 127 -0.96 9.47 -16.79
N ILE A 128 -0.84 10.35 -17.80
CA ILE A 128 -0.98 11.79 -17.65
C ILE A 128 -2.34 12.16 -17.07
N ARG A 129 -3.42 11.62 -17.64
CA ARG A 129 -4.79 11.88 -17.15
C ARG A 129 -4.94 11.49 -15.68
N SER A 130 -4.44 10.32 -15.29
CA SER A 130 -4.50 9.86 -13.90
C SER A 130 -3.70 10.79 -12.97
N LEU A 131 -2.53 11.25 -13.40
CA LEU A 131 -1.73 12.21 -12.63
C LEU A 131 -2.44 13.57 -12.50
N GLU A 132 -3.07 14.08 -13.55
CA GLU A 132 -3.86 15.32 -13.52
C GLU A 132 -5.00 15.21 -12.52
N GLN A 133 -5.77 14.12 -12.54
CA GLN A 133 -6.83 13.87 -11.56
C GLN A 133 -6.30 13.86 -10.12
N ILE A 134 -5.14 13.24 -9.86
CA ILE A 134 -4.54 13.24 -8.54
C ILE A 134 -4.11 14.66 -8.14
N ILE A 135 -3.51 15.42 -9.04
CA ILE A 135 -3.06 16.79 -8.80
C ILE A 135 -4.21 17.73 -8.42
N GLU A 136 -5.39 17.56 -9.03
CA GLU A 136 -6.58 18.39 -8.75
C GLU A 136 -7.00 18.35 -7.27
N TRP A 137 -6.93 17.19 -6.61
CA TRP A 137 -7.36 17.07 -5.23
C TRP A 137 -6.22 17.05 -4.20
N ARG A 138 -5.00 16.69 -4.64
CA ARG A 138 -3.86 16.49 -3.74
C ARG A 138 -2.82 17.61 -3.81
N GLY A 139 -2.83 18.34 -4.89
CA GLY A 139 -1.77 19.30 -5.22
C GLY A 139 -0.64 18.61 -6.01
N LYS A 140 0.30 19.40 -6.46
CA LYS A 140 1.35 19.03 -7.41
C LYS A 140 2.61 18.52 -6.69
N PRO A 141 3.24 17.42 -7.12
CA PRO A 141 4.53 16.99 -6.59
C PRO A 141 5.68 17.86 -7.15
N ALA A 142 6.76 17.96 -6.39
CA ALA A 142 8.01 18.53 -6.91
C ALA A 142 8.75 17.52 -7.81
N VAL A 143 8.69 16.25 -7.46
CA VAL A 143 9.39 15.16 -8.15
C VAL A 143 8.46 13.96 -8.33
N ILE A 144 8.53 13.35 -9.51
CA ILE A 144 7.96 12.03 -9.77
C ILE A 144 9.10 11.05 -10.02
N ARG A 145 9.15 9.95 -9.27
CA ARG A 145 10.12 8.87 -9.44
C ARG A 145 9.46 7.66 -10.07
N CYS A 146 10.10 7.11 -11.10
CA CYS A 146 9.61 5.94 -11.85
C CYS A 146 10.78 5.10 -12.40
N ASP A 147 10.45 3.93 -12.91
CA ASP A 147 11.41 3.14 -13.69
C ASP A 147 11.60 3.70 -15.12
N ASN A 148 12.35 2.98 -15.96
CA ASN A 148 12.61 3.35 -17.35
C ASN A 148 11.59 2.69 -18.31
N GLY A 149 10.36 2.43 -17.89
CA GLY A 149 9.32 1.90 -18.75
C GLY A 149 9.01 2.81 -19.94
N PRO A 150 8.60 2.25 -21.09
CA PRO A 150 8.34 3.04 -22.31
C PRO A 150 7.30 4.14 -22.12
N GLU A 151 6.34 3.93 -21.25
CA GLU A 151 5.32 4.93 -20.92
C GLU A 151 5.90 6.14 -20.18
N TYR A 152 6.94 5.90 -19.36
CA TYR A 152 7.57 6.91 -18.51
C TYR A 152 8.66 7.71 -19.21
N ILE A 153 9.32 7.13 -20.22
CA ILE A 153 10.30 7.84 -21.07
C ILE A 153 9.65 8.53 -22.28
N SER A 154 8.33 8.46 -22.42
CA SER A 154 7.63 9.05 -23.55
C SER A 154 7.78 10.57 -23.57
N GLY A 155 8.00 11.15 -24.76
CA GLY A 155 8.07 12.59 -24.94
C GLY A 155 6.80 13.33 -24.44
N ALA A 156 5.63 12.68 -24.51
CA ALA A 156 4.38 13.23 -24.01
C ALA A 156 4.41 13.45 -22.49
N LEU A 157 4.84 12.45 -21.72
CA LEU A 157 4.93 12.56 -20.26
C LEU A 157 6.00 13.58 -19.83
N LEU A 158 7.17 13.55 -20.47
CA LEU A 158 8.25 14.48 -20.14
C LEU A 158 7.86 15.93 -20.46
N SER A 159 7.23 16.18 -21.60
CA SER A 159 6.74 17.52 -21.96
C SER A 159 5.61 17.99 -21.02
N TRP A 160 4.73 17.08 -20.59
CA TRP A 160 3.70 17.38 -19.61
C TRP A 160 4.32 17.74 -18.26
N ALA A 161 5.25 16.95 -17.75
CA ALA A 161 5.93 17.20 -16.50
C ALA A 161 6.68 18.54 -16.50
N GLN A 162 7.39 18.84 -17.60
CA GLN A 162 8.09 20.12 -17.78
C GLN A 162 7.13 21.32 -17.73
N ARG A 163 5.97 21.26 -18.40
CA ARG A 163 4.95 22.32 -18.36
C ARG A 163 4.39 22.55 -16.95
N HIS A 164 4.33 21.50 -16.12
CA HIS A 164 3.87 21.59 -14.75
C HIS A 164 4.99 21.92 -13.76
N GLY A 165 6.25 22.06 -14.20
CA GLY A 165 7.40 22.27 -13.34
C GLY A 165 7.68 21.07 -12.41
N ILE A 166 7.35 19.86 -12.86
CA ILE A 166 7.57 18.60 -12.15
C ILE A 166 8.86 17.96 -12.70
N ARG A 167 9.77 17.59 -11.82
CA ARG A 167 10.99 16.86 -12.19
C ARG A 167 10.69 15.35 -12.23
N VAL A 168 11.00 14.71 -13.36
CA VAL A 168 10.93 13.25 -13.48
C VAL A 168 12.29 12.64 -13.18
N GLU A 169 12.35 11.75 -12.21
CA GLU A 169 13.55 11.00 -11.82
C GLU A 169 13.39 9.53 -12.21
N HIS A 170 14.18 9.11 -13.18
CA HIS A 170 14.25 7.69 -13.54
C HIS A 170 15.26 6.96 -12.65
N ILE A 171 14.88 5.77 -12.15
CA ILE A 171 15.79 4.94 -11.38
C ILE A 171 16.92 4.41 -12.29
N GLN A 172 18.09 4.21 -11.69
CA GLN A 172 19.23 3.64 -12.43
C GLN A 172 18.95 2.17 -12.76
N PRO A 173 19.30 1.71 -13.96
CA PRO A 173 19.20 0.30 -14.32
C PRO A 173 19.92 -0.59 -13.28
N GLY A 174 19.26 -1.67 -12.86
CA GLY A 174 19.79 -2.60 -11.86
C GLY A 174 19.73 -2.10 -10.40
N LYS A 175 19.14 -0.94 -10.12
CA LYS A 175 18.97 -0.41 -8.75
C LYS A 175 17.48 -0.27 -8.35
N PRO A 176 16.73 -1.37 -8.27
CA PRO A 176 15.29 -1.32 -7.91
C PRO A 176 15.05 -0.69 -6.54
N GLN A 177 16.01 -0.77 -5.62
CA GLN A 177 15.90 -0.14 -4.29
C GLN A 177 15.64 1.37 -4.36
N GLN A 178 15.93 2.04 -5.47
CA GLN A 178 15.62 3.46 -5.66
C GLN A 178 14.12 3.73 -5.78
N ASN A 179 13.29 2.70 -6.09
CA ASN A 179 11.81 2.80 -6.10
C ASN A 179 11.14 1.93 -5.01
N ALA A 180 11.88 1.67 -3.92
CA ALA A 180 11.50 0.70 -2.90
C ALA A 180 10.16 0.97 -2.21
N TYR A 181 9.68 2.23 -2.16
CA TYR A 181 8.42 2.58 -1.50
C TYR A 181 7.21 2.10 -2.30
N VAL A 182 7.15 2.39 -3.59
CA VAL A 182 6.06 1.91 -4.44
C VAL A 182 6.17 0.40 -4.70
N GLU A 183 7.38 -0.17 -4.78
CA GLU A 183 7.55 -1.63 -4.86
C GLU A 183 6.97 -2.32 -3.61
N ARG A 184 7.21 -1.76 -2.42
CA ARG A 184 6.61 -2.25 -1.18
C ARG A 184 5.10 -2.12 -1.17
N TYR A 185 4.58 -1.02 -1.69
CA TYR A 185 3.15 -0.77 -1.86
C TYR A 185 2.53 -1.79 -2.82
N ASN A 186 3.13 -1.99 -3.99
CA ASN A 186 2.72 -2.99 -4.99
C ASN A 186 2.70 -4.40 -4.41
N ARG A 187 3.72 -4.75 -3.63
CA ARG A 187 3.73 -6.01 -2.91
C ARG A 187 2.55 -6.14 -1.94
N THR A 188 2.18 -5.07 -1.27
CA THR A 188 1.02 -5.08 -0.37
C THR A 188 -0.28 -5.29 -1.17
N ILE A 189 -0.49 -4.59 -2.28
CA ILE A 189 -1.62 -4.79 -3.20
C ILE A 189 -1.71 -6.25 -3.61
N ARG A 190 -0.58 -6.83 -4.07
CA ARG A 190 -0.54 -8.21 -4.56
C ARG A 190 -1.02 -9.20 -3.51
N TYR A 191 -0.52 -9.10 -2.28
CA TYR A 191 -0.86 -10.07 -1.24
C TYR A 191 -2.16 -9.78 -0.51
N ALA A 192 -2.60 -8.52 -0.45
CA ALA A 192 -3.83 -8.16 0.23
C ALA A 192 -5.09 -8.59 -0.54
N TRP A 193 -5.08 -8.49 -1.87
CA TRP A 193 -6.27 -8.78 -2.67
C TRP A 193 -6.01 -9.26 -4.11
N LEU A 194 -5.00 -8.71 -4.81
CA LEU A 194 -4.85 -8.97 -6.25
C LEU A 194 -4.57 -10.44 -6.58
N ALA A 195 -3.75 -11.12 -5.77
CA ALA A 195 -3.45 -12.55 -5.93
C ALA A 195 -4.47 -13.48 -5.23
N GLN A 196 -5.44 -12.91 -4.52
CA GLN A 196 -6.45 -13.69 -3.79
C GLN A 196 -7.81 -13.76 -4.51
N THR A 197 -7.99 -12.95 -5.56
CA THR A 197 -9.28 -12.80 -6.24
C THR A 197 -9.09 -13.01 -7.73
N LEU A 198 -9.94 -13.83 -8.33
CA LEU A 198 -10.09 -13.93 -9.77
C LEU A 198 -11.18 -12.93 -10.20
N PHE A 199 -10.91 -12.15 -11.21
CA PHE A 199 -11.80 -11.08 -11.69
C PHE A 199 -12.27 -11.38 -13.09
N ASP A 200 -13.54 -11.12 -13.38
CA ASP A 200 -14.13 -11.31 -14.71
C ASP A 200 -14.01 -10.03 -15.57
N THR A 201 -14.06 -8.86 -14.96
CA THR A 201 -14.05 -7.56 -15.66
C THR A 201 -13.09 -6.57 -15.04
N ILE A 202 -12.66 -5.59 -15.85
CA ILE A 202 -11.84 -4.45 -15.41
C ILE A 202 -12.55 -3.64 -14.33
N ASP A 203 -13.86 -3.43 -14.47
CA ASP A 203 -14.64 -2.65 -13.51
C ASP A 203 -14.62 -3.30 -12.11
N GLN A 204 -14.70 -4.63 -12.03
CA GLN A 204 -14.55 -5.35 -10.76
C GLN A 204 -13.18 -5.12 -10.13
N VAL A 205 -12.12 -5.10 -10.95
CA VAL A 205 -10.76 -4.82 -10.46
C VAL A 205 -10.66 -3.38 -9.96
N GLN A 206 -11.18 -2.41 -10.73
CA GLN A 206 -11.15 -0.98 -10.37
C GLN A 206 -11.94 -0.71 -9.08
N ASP A 207 -13.13 -1.28 -8.95
CA ASP A 207 -13.94 -1.19 -7.73
C ASP A 207 -13.21 -1.73 -6.51
N LYS A 208 -12.58 -2.88 -6.66
CA LYS A 208 -11.80 -3.49 -5.58
C LYS A 208 -10.58 -2.64 -5.22
N ALA A 209 -9.89 -2.11 -6.22
CA ALA A 209 -8.73 -1.23 -6.06
C ALA A 209 -9.11 0.03 -5.29
N THR A 210 -10.22 0.68 -5.66
CA THR A 210 -10.71 1.92 -5.03
C THR A 210 -11.06 1.70 -3.56
N ARG A 211 -11.83 0.64 -3.25
CA ARG A 211 -12.18 0.30 -1.85
C ARG A 211 -10.95 -0.06 -1.03
N TRP A 212 -10.03 -0.82 -1.62
CA TRP A 212 -8.80 -1.19 -0.94
C TRP A 212 -7.88 0.01 -0.70
N LEU A 213 -7.77 0.93 -1.65
CA LEU A 213 -7.01 2.18 -1.51
C LEU A 213 -7.47 2.99 -0.31
N TRP A 214 -8.79 3.13 -0.14
CA TRP A 214 -9.35 3.79 1.03
C TRP A 214 -8.95 3.08 2.32
N THR A 215 -9.13 1.75 2.39
CA THR A 215 -8.75 0.94 3.55
C THR A 215 -7.25 1.05 3.85
N TYR A 216 -6.40 1.03 2.81
CA TYR A 216 -4.96 1.18 2.95
C TYR A 216 -4.59 2.53 3.57
N ASN A 217 -5.18 3.61 3.12
CA ASN A 217 -4.87 4.96 3.59
C ASN A 217 -5.43 5.24 4.99
N HIS A 218 -6.64 4.75 5.32
CA HIS A 218 -7.35 5.16 6.53
C HIS A 218 -7.35 4.11 7.64
N GLU A 219 -7.25 2.83 7.30
CA GLU A 219 -7.40 1.76 8.28
C GLU A 219 -6.14 0.90 8.46
N ARG A 220 -5.32 0.73 7.41
CA ARG A 220 -4.18 -0.16 7.48
C ARG A 220 -2.98 0.49 8.18
N PRO A 221 -2.54 0.00 9.36
CA PRO A 221 -1.33 0.50 10.00
C PRO A 221 -0.10 0.27 9.13
N ASN A 222 0.77 1.26 9.02
CA ASN A 222 2.01 1.17 8.28
C ASN A 222 3.20 1.12 9.24
N MET A 223 3.94 0.00 9.22
CA MET A 223 5.08 -0.21 10.12
C MET A 223 6.20 0.82 9.95
N ALA A 224 6.40 1.32 8.73
CA ALA A 224 7.40 2.36 8.44
C ALA A 224 7.00 3.74 9.01
N LEU A 225 5.73 3.93 9.34
CA LEU A 225 5.18 5.13 9.97
C LEU A 225 4.97 4.96 11.49
N GLY A 226 5.64 3.99 12.12
CA GLY A 226 5.44 3.70 13.54
C GLY A 226 4.09 3.04 13.87
N GLY A 227 3.44 2.45 12.88
CA GLY A 227 2.17 1.73 13.06
C GLY A 227 0.92 2.61 13.00
N ILE A 228 1.03 3.86 12.57
CA ILE A 228 -0.12 4.73 12.22
C ILE A 228 -0.49 4.54 10.76
N THR A 229 -1.65 5.05 10.34
CA THR A 229 -2.08 5.01 8.94
C THR A 229 -1.47 6.17 8.13
N PRO A 230 -1.40 6.07 6.79
CA PRO A 230 -1.02 7.19 5.91
C PRO A 230 -1.84 8.45 6.16
N ALA A 231 -3.17 8.34 6.32
CA ALA A 231 -4.05 9.46 6.60
C ALA A 231 -3.78 10.10 7.97
N MET A 232 -3.46 9.31 9.01
CA MET A 232 -3.06 9.84 10.31
C MET A 232 -1.73 10.61 10.20
N LYS A 233 -0.77 10.09 9.43
CA LYS A 233 0.51 10.79 9.21
C LYS A 233 0.29 12.11 8.46
N LEU A 234 -0.63 12.13 7.50
CA LEU A 234 -1.02 13.33 6.78
C LEU A 234 -1.61 14.39 7.74
N ALA A 235 -2.57 13.99 8.58
CA ALA A 235 -3.20 14.89 9.55
C ALA A 235 -2.21 15.47 10.58
N MET A 236 -1.08 14.81 10.84
CA MET A 236 -0.01 15.31 11.72
C MET A 236 0.93 16.31 11.02
N ALA A 237 0.89 16.39 9.69
CA ALA A 237 1.75 17.26 8.89
C ALA A 237 1.01 18.53 8.37
N ALA A 238 -0.32 18.55 8.52
CA ALA A 238 -1.18 19.70 8.23
C ALA A 238 -1.23 20.66 9.43
#